data_2180a8a862019e0ec46e864175358d67
#
_entry.id   2180a8a862019e0ec46e864175358d67
#
_cell.length_a   1.000
_cell.length_b   1.000
_cell.length_c   1.000
_cell.angle_alpha   90.00
_cell.angle_beta   90.00
_cell.angle_gamma   90.00
#
_symmetry.space_group_name_H-M   'P 1'
#
loop_
_entity.id
_entity.type
_entity.pdbx_description
1 polymer ?
#
loop_
_entity_poly.entity_id
_entity_poly.type
_entity_poly.pdbx_seq_one_letter_code
_entity_poly.pdbx_strand_id
1 'polypeptide(L)'
;FYLNAQNALILAGSAALLLLIAVRLVFAGRSSSAKAPKTALIRANEIGGTYISLAALDSMAQKHCRAESRVRECHTSVQTVEGGISIGIRLSVLPDTDVNALSASLQSTLKEYIESYTGVPVKEIGILIESMTAQANTAISTRVE
;
A
#
# COMPACT_ATOMS: atom_id res chain seq x y z
N PHE A 1 -7.53 47.47 37.54
CA PHE A 1 -7.91 46.47 36.53
C PHE A 1 -9.27 45.91 36.90
N TYR A 2 -10.34 46.56 36.44
CA TYR A 2 -11.70 46.05 36.67
C TYR A 2 -12.00 44.99 35.65
N LEU A 3 -11.87 43.74 36.02
CA LEU A 3 -12.41 42.61 35.30
C LEU A 3 -13.94 42.63 35.48
N ASN A 4 -14.62 43.40 34.67
CA ASN A 4 -16.09 43.29 34.55
C ASN A 4 -16.43 41.88 34.11
N ALA A 5 -17.43 41.26 34.71
CA ALA A 5 -17.90 39.92 34.39
C ALA A 5 -18.19 39.75 32.87
N GLN A 6 -18.55 40.82 32.18
CA GLN A 6 -18.70 40.86 30.74
C GLN A 6 -17.39 40.62 29.97
N ASN A 7 -16.29 41.23 30.45
CA ASN A 7 -14.97 41.04 29.80
C ASN A 7 -14.41 39.64 30.04
N ALA A 8 -14.68 39.07 31.22
CA ALA A 8 -14.32 37.68 31.52
C ALA A 8 -15.04 36.68 30.65
N LEU A 9 -16.32 36.91 30.32
CA LEU A 9 -17.09 36.06 29.42
C LEU A 9 -16.58 36.16 27.97
N ILE A 10 -16.20 37.36 27.53
CA ILE A 10 -15.64 37.57 26.18
C ILE A 10 -14.29 36.88 26.05
N LEU A 11 -13.42 36.98 27.06
CA LEU A 11 -12.12 36.31 27.08
C LEU A 11 -12.28 34.79 27.12
N ALA A 12 -13.18 34.27 27.93
CA ALA A 12 -13.47 32.83 27.98
C ALA A 12 -14.03 32.30 26.66
N GLY A 13 -14.93 33.04 26.02
CA GLY A 13 -15.48 32.70 24.69
C GLY A 13 -14.44 32.70 23.60
N SER A 14 -13.53 33.71 23.58
CA SER A 14 -12.45 33.77 22.59
C SER A 14 -11.42 32.65 22.78
N ALA A 15 -11.09 32.32 24.02
CA ALA A 15 -10.18 31.21 24.33
C ALA A 15 -10.77 29.84 23.90
N ALA A 16 -12.06 29.63 24.15
CA ALA A 16 -12.76 28.42 23.72
C ALA A 16 -12.79 28.31 22.17
N LEU A 17 -13.05 29.41 21.47
CA LEU A 17 -13.05 29.44 20.01
C LEU A 17 -11.66 29.12 19.43
N LEU A 18 -10.61 29.72 19.97
CA LEU A 18 -9.23 29.46 19.56
C LEU A 18 -8.84 27.99 19.80
N LEU A 19 -9.28 27.42 20.92
CA LEU A 19 -9.02 26.01 21.22
C LEU A 19 -9.73 25.08 20.25
N LEU A 20 -10.98 25.37 19.87
CA LEU A 20 -11.70 24.62 18.83
C LEU A 20 -11.01 24.72 17.46
N ILE A 21 -10.52 25.90 17.09
CA ILE A 21 -9.77 26.08 15.84
C ILE A 21 -8.46 25.29 15.88
N ALA A 22 -7.73 25.34 16.98
CA ALA A 22 -6.48 24.58 17.16
C ALA A 22 -6.73 23.07 17.06
N VAL A 23 -7.74 22.55 17.72
CA VAL A 23 -8.15 21.14 17.64
C VAL A 23 -8.52 20.79 16.19
N ARG A 24 -9.30 21.63 15.54
CA ARG A 24 -9.67 21.44 14.13
C ARG A 24 -8.45 21.41 13.21
N LEU A 25 -7.45 22.27 13.41
CA LEU A 25 -6.22 22.30 12.62
C LEU A 25 -5.37 21.04 12.85
N VAL A 26 -5.26 20.57 14.09
CA VAL A 26 -4.53 19.32 14.40
C VAL A 26 -5.19 18.11 13.75
N PHE A 27 -6.52 18.02 13.79
CA PHE A 27 -7.25 16.93 13.14
C PHE A 27 -7.34 17.10 11.61
N ALA A 28 -7.45 18.30 11.08
CA ALA A 28 -7.42 18.55 9.64
C ALA A 28 -6.04 18.26 9.02
N GLY A 29 -4.95 18.55 9.75
CA GLY A 29 -3.59 18.19 9.31
C GLY A 29 -3.34 16.67 9.28
N ARG A 30 -4.12 15.90 9.99
CA ARG A 30 -4.07 14.43 9.94
C ARG A 30 -4.95 13.80 8.87
N SER A 31 -5.94 14.52 8.36
CA SER A 31 -6.86 14.05 7.29
C SER A 31 -6.40 14.41 5.88
N SER A 32 -5.24 15.00 5.70
CA SER A 32 -4.65 15.14 4.39
C SER A 32 -4.01 13.82 3.96
N SER A 33 -4.85 12.80 3.79
CA SER A 33 -4.60 11.76 2.81
C SER A 33 -4.68 12.47 1.45
N ALA A 34 -3.60 13.14 1.07
CA ALA A 34 -3.39 13.52 -0.31
C ALA A 34 -3.65 12.23 -1.09
N LYS A 35 -4.69 12.20 -1.91
CA LYS A 35 -4.90 11.12 -2.87
C LYS A 35 -3.59 11.01 -3.63
N ALA A 36 -2.76 10.04 -3.26
CA ALA A 36 -1.54 9.73 -3.98
C ALA A 36 -1.90 9.64 -5.47
N PRO A 37 -1.11 10.21 -6.36
CA PRO A 37 -1.40 10.15 -7.77
C PRO A 37 -1.56 8.68 -8.17
N LYS A 38 -2.71 8.33 -8.72
CA LYS A 38 -3.03 6.95 -9.14
C LYS A 38 -2.23 6.48 -10.35
N THR A 39 -1.19 7.22 -10.70
CA THR A 39 -0.44 7.05 -11.94
C THR A 39 1.04 7.31 -11.67
N ALA A 40 1.89 6.43 -12.18
CA ALA A 40 3.34 6.62 -12.21
C ALA A 40 3.77 7.07 -13.61
N LEU A 41 4.66 8.06 -13.68
CA LEU A 41 5.26 8.50 -14.93
C LEU A 41 6.36 7.51 -15.34
N ILE A 42 6.23 6.88 -16.50
CA ILE A 42 7.22 5.95 -17.04
C ILE A 42 8.36 6.72 -17.71
N ARG A 43 8.03 7.63 -18.60
CA ARG A 43 8.99 8.40 -19.40
C ARG A 43 8.35 9.66 -19.95
N ALA A 44 9.09 10.74 -19.90
CA ALA A 44 8.79 11.95 -20.63
C ALA A 44 9.75 12.06 -21.82
N ASN A 45 9.23 12.10 -23.03
CA ASN A 45 9.97 12.35 -24.27
C ASN A 45 9.47 13.66 -24.88
N GLU A 46 10.19 14.18 -25.88
CA GLU A 46 9.79 15.39 -26.63
C GLU A 46 8.40 15.26 -27.29
N ILE A 47 7.91 14.04 -27.48
CA ILE A 47 6.62 13.72 -28.12
C ILE A 47 5.49 13.62 -27.08
N GLY A 48 5.78 13.44 -25.78
CA GLY A 48 4.79 13.33 -24.71
C GLY A 48 5.23 12.46 -23.53
N GLY A 49 4.42 12.41 -22.48
CA GLY A 49 4.63 11.55 -21.32
C GLY A 49 3.87 10.24 -21.44
N THR A 50 4.55 9.15 -21.16
CA THR A 50 3.90 7.83 -21.01
C THR A 50 3.61 7.57 -19.54
N TYR A 51 2.37 7.22 -19.22
CA TYR A 51 1.90 6.99 -17.87
C TYR A 51 1.36 5.58 -17.72
N ILE A 52 1.63 4.96 -16.58
CA ILE A 52 1.03 3.68 -16.20
C ILE A 52 0.20 3.87 -14.93
N SER A 53 -0.97 3.24 -14.88
CA SER A 53 -1.79 3.28 -13.67
C SER A 53 -1.20 2.38 -12.57
N LEU A 54 -1.38 2.78 -11.30
CA LEU A 54 -0.99 1.92 -10.18
C LEU A 54 -1.74 0.59 -10.18
N ALA A 55 -2.99 0.58 -10.68
CA ALA A 55 -3.75 -0.65 -10.83
C ALA A 55 -3.14 -1.62 -11.85
N ALA A 56 -2.54 -1.10 -12.93
CA ALA A 56 -1.82 -1.94 -13.89
C ALA A 56 -0.55 -2.54 -13.28
N LEU A 57 0.22 -1.72 -12.54
CA LEU A 57 1.40 -2.19 -11.81
C LEU A 57 1.04 -3.24 -10.75
N ASP A 58 -0.07 -3.03 -10.02
CA ASP A 58 -0.58 -3.99 -9.05
C ASP A 58 -0.96 -5.33 -9.70
N SER A 59 -1.65 -5.28 -10.83
CA SER A 59 -2.01 -6.48 -11.61
C SER A 59 -0.78 -7.23 -12.12
N MET A 60 0.26 -6.51 -12.56
CA MET A 60 1.54 -7.10 -12.97
C MET A 60 2.25 -7.78 -11.80
N ALA A 61 2.35 -7.10 -10.67
CA ALA A 61 2.95 -7.64 -9.45
C ALA A 61 2.21 -8.90 -8.96
N GLN A 62 0.87 -8.84 -8.92
CA GLN A 62 0.04 -9.97 -8.51
C GLN A 62 0.21 -11.18 -9.44
N LYS A 63 0.24 -10.95 -10.76
CA LYS A 63 0.47 -12.02 -11.74
C LYS A 63 1.83 -12.68 -11.55
N HIS A 64 2.88 -11.88 -11.33
CA HIS A 64 4.22 -12.40 -11.10
C HIS A 64 4.30 -13.23 -9.81
N CYS A 65 3.72 -12.74 -8.71
CA CYS A 65 3.68 -13.47 -7.44
C CYS A 65 2.90 -14.78 -7.53
N ARG A 66 1.78 -14.81 -8.25
CA ARG A 66 0.97 -16.01 -8.44
C ARG A 66 1.63 -17.07 -9.32
N ALA A 67 2.61 -16.70 -10.13
CA ALA A 67 3.38 -17.65 -10.92
C ALA A 67 4.36 -18.47 -10.09
N GLU A 68 4.64 -18.04 -8.85
CA GLU A 68 5.52 -18.75 -7.93
C GLU A 68 4.79 -19.98 -7.33
N SER A 69 5.37 -21.15 -7.52
CA SER A 69 4.74 -22.43 -7.17
C SER A 69 4.48 -22.64 -5.68
N ARG A 70 5.24 -21.95 -4.83
CA ARG A 70 5.11 -22.00 -3.37
C ARG A 70 4.06 -21.04 -2.82
N VAL A 71 3.61 -20.10 -3.63
CA VAL A 71 2.59 -19.11 -3.25
C VAL A 71 1.20 -19.67 -3.56
N ARG A 72 0.36 -19.71 -2.54
CA ARG A 72 -1.02 -20.15 -2.66
C ARG A 72 -1.96 -19.01 -2.96
N GLU A 73 -1.83 -17.94 -2.18
CA GLU A 73 -2.59 -16.72 -2.34
C GLU A 73 -1.65 -15.53 -2.27
N CYS A 74 -1.92 -14.54 -3.08
CA CYS A 74 -1.14 -13.31 -3.14
C CYS A 74 -2.09 -12.13 -3.28
N HIS A 75 -1.91 -11.16 -2.40
CA HIS A 75 -2.51 -9.84 -2.49
C HIS A 75 -1.40 -8.80 -2.54
N THR A 76 -1.48 -7.92 -3.51
CA THR A 76 -0.49 -6.86 -3.71
C THR A 76 -1.14 -5.50 -3.52
N SER A 77 -0.34 -4.52 -3.19
CA SER A 77 -0.74 -3.11 -3.15
C SER A 77 0.43 -2.24 -3.58
N VAL A 78 0.19 -1.36 -4.52
CA VAL A 78 1.21 -0.46 -5.07
C VAL A 78 0.91 0.97 -4.65
N GLN A 79 1.93 1.65 -4.14
CA GLN A 79 1.84 3.05 -3.72
C GLN A 79 2.96 3.86 -4.36
N THR A 80 2.66 5.12 -4.68
CA THR A 80 3.68 6.06 -5.14
C THR A 80 4.47 6.59 -3.95
N VAL A 81 5.79 6.56 -4.07
CA VAL A 81 6.73 7.14 -3.13
C VAL A 81 7.65 8.12 -3.85
N GLU A 82 8.44 8.86 -3.11
CA GLU A 82 9.40 9.80 -3.70
C GLU A 82 10.41 9.06 -4.59
N GLY A 83 10.40 9.41 -5.87
CA GLY A 83 11.31 8.83 -6.86
C GLY A 83 10.96 7.42 -7.34
N GLY A 84 9.73 6.93 -7.13
CA GLY A 84 9.32 5.61 -7.63
C GLY A 84 8.04 5.06 -7.00
N ILE A 85 8.02 3.74 -6.83
CA ILE A 85 6.91 3.03 -6.21
C ILE A 85 7.38 2.13 -5.06
N SER A 86 6.48 1.90 -4.11
CA SER A 86 6.58 0.87 -3.07
C SER A 86 5.51 -0.18 -3.32
N ILE A 87 5.87 -1.44 -3.17
CA ILE A 87 4.99 -2.58 -3.38
C ILE A 87 4.86 -3.35 -2.07
N GLY A 88 3.65 -3.43 -1.54
CA GLY A 88 3.30 -4.30 -0.42
C GLY A 88 2.73 -5.61 -0.93
N ILE A 89 3.20 -6.74 -0.42
CA ILE A 89 2.77 -8.07 -0.81
C ILE A 89 2.34 -8.83 0.45
N ARG A 90 1.15 -9.42 0.43
CA ARG A 90 0.69 -10.36 1.44
C ARG A 90 0.56 -11.72 0.81
N LEU A 91 1.20 -12.70 1.40
CA LEU A 91 1.28 -14.06 0.88
C LEU A 91 0.72 -15.09 1.86
N SER A 92 0.00 -16.05 1.31
CA SER A 92 -0.22 -17.36 1.92
C SER A 92 0.63 -18.37 1.16
N VAL A 93 1.47 -19.09 1.88
CA VAL A 93 2.43 -20.02 1.28
C VAL A 93 2.15 -21.47 1.71
N LEU A 94 2.70 -22.41 0.97
CA LEU A 94 2.62 -23.83 1.30
C LEU A 94 3.45 -24.13 2.58
N PRO A 95 3.05 -25.14 3.39
CA PRO A 95 3.88 -25.64 4.47
C PRO A 95 5.26 -26.06 3.95
N ASP A 96 6.25 -26.05 4.81
CA ASP A 96 7.63 -26.41 4.49
C ASP A 96 8.31 -25.52 3.43
N THR A 97 7.81 -24.29 3.26
CA THR A 97 8.43 -23.29 2.40
C THR A 97 9.51 -22.54 3.18
N ASP A 98 10.70 -22.47 2.63
CA ASP A 98 11.74 -21.55 3.13
C ASP A 98 11.33 -20.11 2.82
N VAL A 99 10.78 -19.44 3.83
CA VAL A 99 10.26 -18.07 3.73
C VAL A 99 11.37 -17.07 3.38
N ASN A 100 12.58 -17.26 3.92
CA ASN A 100 13.67 -16.34 3.67
C ASN A 100 14.14 -16.42 2.21
N ALA A 101 14.34 -17.63 1.71
CA ALA A 101 14.74 -17.85 0.32
C ALA A 101 13.65 -17.39 -0.66
N LEU A 102 12.38 -17.70 -0.38
CA LEU A 102 11.25 -17.27 -1.19
C LEU A 102 11.12 -15.75 -1.22
N SER A 103 11.20 -15.10 -0.07
CA SER A 103 11.06 -13.63 0.02
C SER A 103 12.19 -12.91 -0.72
N ALA A 104 13.43 -13.33 -0.54
CA ALA A 104 14.58 -12.75 -1.23
C ALA A 104 14.48 -12.92 -2.75
N SER A 105 14.13 -14.12 -3.21
CA SER A 105 13.93 -14.41 -4.63
C SER A 105 12.79 -13.56 -5.21
N LEU A 106 11.64 -13.52 -4.54
CA LEU A 106 10.48 -12.78 -5.01
C LEU A 106 10.72 -11.27 -5.07
N GLN A 107 11.41 -10.70 -4.06
CA GLN A 107 11.79 -9.29 -4.07
C GLN A 107 12.71 -8.95 -5.25
N SER A 108 13.70 -9.78 -5.51
CA SER A 108 14.65 -9.56 -6.61
C SER A 108 13.97 -9.69 -7.98
N THR A 109 13.27 -10.79 -8.21
CA THR A 109 12.65 -11.08 -9.51
C THR A 109 11.50 -10.11 -9.82
N LEU A 110 10.70 -9.74 -8.82
CA LEU A 110 9.61 -8.79 -9.01
C LEU A 110 10.13 -7.38 -9.29
N LYS A 111 11.16 -6.94 -8.59
CA LYS A 111 11.81 -5.66 -8.86
C LYS A 111 12.29 -5.59 -10.31
N GLU A 112 13.09 -6.57 -10.73
CA GLU A 112 13.59 -6.65 -12.09
C GLU A 112 12.47 -6.70 -13.13
N TYR A 113 11.44 -7.48 -12.87
CA TYR A 113 10.27 -7.60 -13.74
C TYR A 113 9.56 -6.26 -13.93
N ILE A 114 9.21 -5.57 -12.86
CA ILE A 114 8.51 -4.28 -12.95
C ILE A 114 9.40 -3.21 -13.60
N GLU A 115 10.64 -3.07 -13.16
CA GLU A 115 11.57 -2.04 -13.68
C GLU A 115 11.88 -2.26 -15.17
N SER A 116 12.09 -3.50 -15.62
CA SER A 116 12.42 -3.80 -17.01
C SER A 116 11.26 -3.56 -17.97
N TYR A 117 10.04 -3.90 -17.57
CA TYR A 117 8.87 -3.74 -18.45
C TYR A 117 8.26 -2.35 -18.41
N THR A 118 8.38 -1.64 -17.31
CA THR A 118 7.71 -0.34 -17.13
C THR A 118 8.67 0.85 -17.03
N GLY A 119 9.92 0.61 -16.70
CA GLY A 119 10.89 1.65 -16.42
C GLY A 119 10.60 2.46 -15.15
N VAL A 120 9.61 2.07 -14.37
CA VAL A 120 9.28 2.71 -13.09
C VAL A 120 10.18 2.14 -11.99
N PRO A 121 10.98 2.97 -11.30
CA PRO A 121 11.88 2.49 -10.27
C PRO A 121 11.11 1.98 -9.04
N VAL A 122 11.44 0.76 -8.59
CA VAL A 122 10.89 0.14 -7.38
C VAL A 122 11.83 0.42 -6.22
N LYS A 123 11.36 1.21 -5.25
CA LYS A 123 12.14 1.63 -4.09
C LYS A 123 12.11 0.60 -2.97
N GLU A 124 10.96 0.00 -2.76
CA GLU A 124 10.74 -0.93 -1.66
C GLU A 124 9.76 -2.02 -2.05
N ILE A 125 10.03 -3.24 -1.60
CA ILE A 125 9.10 -4.37 -1.69
C ILE A 125 8.99 -4.97 -0.30
N GLY A 126 7.85 -4.73 0.36
CA GLY A 126 7.51 -5.33 1.65
C GLY A 126 6.74 -6.63 1.46
N ILE A 127 7.17 -7.71 2.12
CA ILE A 127 6.47 -9.00 2.07
C ILE A 127 5.99 -9.35 3.46
N LEU A 128 4.70 -9.66 3.57
CA LEU A 128 4.06 -10.20 4.77
C LEU A 128 3.54 -11.60 4.48
N ILE A 129 4.03 -12.57 5.23
CA ILE A 129 3.48 -13.93 5.21
C ILE A 129 2.35 -14.01 6.23
N GLU A 130 1.12 -14.16 5.75
CA GLU A 130 -0.08 -14.20 6.61
C GLU A 130 -0.37 -15.61 7.13
N SER A 131 -0.13 -16.63 6.31
CA SER A 131 -0.39 -18.01 6.70
C SER A 131 0.47 -19.02 5.95
N MET A 132 0.70 -20.15 6.60
CA MET A 132 1.29 -21.37 6.01
C MET A 132 0.23 -22.46 6.09
N THR A 133 -0.51 -22.68 5.02
CA THR A 133 -1.65 -23.59 5.02
C THR A 133 -1.44 -24.72 4.04
N ALA A 134 -1.56 -25.96 4.51
CA ALA A 134 -1.62 -27.13 3.63
C ALA A 134 -2.84 -27.02 2.71
N GLN A 135 -2.70 -27.53 1.50
CA GLN A 135 -3.81 -27.63 0.56
C GLN A 135 -4.91 -28.49 1.22
N ALA A 136 -6.07 -27.90 1.51
CA ALA A 136 -7.23 -28.68 1.86
C ALA A 136 -7.60 -29.49 0.60
N ASN A 137 -7.23 -30.77 0.58
CA ASN A 137 -7.81 -31.74 -0.33
C ASN A 137 -9.30 -31.76 -0.02
N THR A 138 -10.09 -31.09 -0.85
CA THR A 138 -11.52 -31.34 -0.90
C THR A 138 -11.66 -32.72 -1.50
N ALA A 139 -11.54 -33.77 -0.65
CA ALA A 139 -11.97 -35.09 -0.98
C ALA A 139 -13.47 -34.97 -1.19
N ILE A 140 -13.87 -34.96 -2.45
CA ILE A 140 -15.24 -35.20 -2.86
C ILE A 140 -15.59 -36.57 -2.35
N SER A 141 -16.23 -36.65 -1.20
CA SER A 141 -16.89 -37.83 -0.74
C SER A 141 -18.05 -38.10 -1.70
N THR A 142 -17.80 -38.87 -2.73
CA THR A 142 -18.85 -39.48 -3.53
C THR A 142 -19.50 -40.53 -2.62
N ARG A 143 -20.59 -40.13 -1.98
CA ARG A 143 -21.49 -41.10 -1.33
C ARG A 143 -22.19 -41.85 -2.45
N VAL A 144 -21.76 -43.06 -2.72
CA VAL A 144 -22.50 -44.03 -3.51
C VAL A 144 -23.51 -44.69 -2.56
N GLU A 145 -24.77 -44.50 -2.78
CA GLU A 145 -25.84 -45.40 -2.36
C GLU A 145 -25.99 -46.56 -3.33
#